data_3241e25741b48d70199193c05bfa7132
#
_entry.id   3241e25741b48d70199193c05bfa7132
#
_cell.length_a   1.000
_cell.length_b   1.000
_cell.length_c   1.000
_cell.angle_alpha   90.00
_cell.angle_beta   90.00
_cell.angle_gamma   90.00
#
_symmetry.space_group_name_H-M   'P 1'
#
loop_
_entity.id
_entity.type
_entity.pdbx_description
1 polymer ?
#
loop_
_entity_poly.entity_id
_entity_poly.type
_entity_poly.pdbx_seq_one_letter_code
_entity_poly.pdbx_strand_id
1 'polypeptide(L)'
;MAFQLIDLENWERKEFYEHFIKEVVCTYSVVVNIDITNLKGQKLYPAMIWLLTKTVNDMPEFRTSLTPEGLGIYDDMHPMYTVFNKENKNFSGIWSYFSEDYNEFLKSYEEDSQKYSTSTRYAPKEGTPANSFNISMVPWVEFTGFNINVFDDGKFLLPIFTMGKFFERDGKRLLPLAIQVHHAVCDGYHIGVFVEKLQDYINEFNG
;
A
#
# COMPACT_ATOMS: atom_id res chain seq x y z
N MET A 1 -16.48 -5.84 -7.40
CA MET A 1 -15.06 -6.02 -7.80
C MET A 1 -15.07 -6.42 -9.28
N ALA A 2 -14.63 -5.54 -10.14
CA ALA A 2 -14.35 -5.89 -11.53
C ALA A 2 -12.83 -6.00 -11.72
N PHE A 3 -12.43 -6.89 -12.61
CA PHE A 3 -11.03 -7.11 -13.01
C PHE A 3 -10.98 -7.10 -14.54
N GLN A 4 -10.24 -6.15 -15.08
CA GLN A 4 -10.17 -5.94 -16.52
C GLN A 4 -8.89 -6.56 -17.06
N LEU A 5 -9.02 -7.60 -17.88
CA LEU A 5 -7.88 -8.23 -18.51
C LEU A 5 -7.15 -7.26 -19.45
N ILE A 6 -5.83 -7.27 -19.40
CA ILE A 6 -4.97 -6.49 -20.30
C ILE A 6 -4.83 -7.26 -21.62
N ASP A 7 -5.13 -6.61 -22.72
CA ASP A 7 -4.78 -7.11 -24.06
C ASP A 7 -3.28 -6.97 -24.28
N LEU A 8 -2.54 -8.04 -23.96
CA LEU A 8 -1.08 -8.05 -24.08
C LEU A 8 -0.56 -7.76 -25.48
N GLU A 9 -1.33 -8.06 -26.54
CA GLU A 9 -0.87 -7.81 -27.90
C GLU A 9 -0.82 -6.32 -28.25
N ASN A 10 -1.69 -5.52 -27.62
CA ASN A 10 -1.79 -4.09 -27.84
C ASN A 10 -1.32 -3.25 -26.64
N TRP A 11 -0.78 -3.89 -25.59
CA TRP A 11 -0.32 -3.16 -24.41
C TRP A 11 1.08 -2.59 -24.61
N GLU A 12 1.22 -1.27 -24.50
CA GLU A 12 2.48 -0.55 -24.70
C GLU A 12 3.60 -1.02 -23.78
N ARG A 13 3.25 -1.57 -22.59
CA ARG A 13 4.20 -2.06 -21.61
C ARG A 13 4.55 -3.55 -21.77
N LYS A 14 4.06 -4.23 -22.80
CA LYS A 14 4.26 -5.68 -23.02
C LYS A 14 5.72 -6.11 -22.93
N GLU A 15 6.63 -5.42 -23.60
CA GLU A 15 8.06 -5.76 -23.64
C GLU A 15 8.69 -5.69 -22.23
N PHE A 16 8.42 -4.62 -21.48
CA PHE A 16 8.89 -4.45 -20.10
C PHE A 16 8.32 -5.53 -19.19
N TYR A 17 7.04 -5.79 -19.30
CA TYR A 17 6.38 -6.84 -18.52
C TYR A 17 7.01 -8.21 -18.78
N GLU A 18 7.15 -8.61 -20.04
CA GLU A 18 7.70 -9.91 -20.40
C GLU A 18 9.15 -10.06 -19.94
N HIS A 19 9.96 -9.02 -20.06
CA HIS A 19 11.34 -9.02 -19.58
C HIS A 19 11.41 -9.22 -18.05
N PHE A 20 10.67 -8.40 -17.28
CA PHE A 20 10.77 -8.43 -15.82
C PHE A 20 9.92 -9.52 -15.14
N ILE A 21 9.09 -10.25 -15.86
CA ILE A 21 8.34 -11.39 -15.31
C ILE A 21 8.97 -12.74 -15.70
N LYS A 22 9.68 -12.83 -16.84
CA LYS A 22 10.20 -14.09 -17.37
C LYS A 22 11.71 -14.19 -17.35
N GLU A 23 12.42 -13.11 -17.72
CA GLU A 23 13.87 -13.15 -17.91
C GLU A 23 14.63 -12.68 -16.67
N VAL A 24 14.25 -11.53 -16.11
CA VAL A 24 14.89 -10.92 -14.95
C VAL A 24 13.82 -10.51 -13.94
N VAL A 25 13.36 -11.45 -13.11
CA VAL A 25 12.39 -11.15 -12.07
C VAL A 25 12.96 -10.09 -11.14
N CYS A 26 12.30 -8.92 -11.11
CA CYS A 26 12.82 -7.76 -10.41
C CYS A 26 11.74 -7.04 -9.60
N THR A 27 11.93 -7.03 -8.29
CA THR A 27 11.24 -6.10 -7.38
C THR A 27 12.25 -5.10 -6.83
N TYR A 28 11.79 -3.90 -6.52
CA TYR A 28 12.64 -2.89 -5.89
C TYR A 28 11.85 -2.03 -4.91
N SER A 29 12.57 -1.41 -3.99
CA SER A 29 11.99 -0.51 -3.01
C SER A 29 12.67 0.86 -3.06
N VAL A 30 11.86 1.90 -2.92
CA VAL A 30 12.32 3.27 -2.72
C VAL A 30 11.84 3.74 -1.36
N VAL A 31 12.69 4.41 -0.58
CA VAL A 31 12.30 5.07 0.65
C VAL A 31 12.27 6.57 0.42
N VAL A 32 11.14 7.18 0.72
CA VAL A 32 10.93 8.63 0.66
C VAL A 32 10.48 9.16 2.02
N ASN A 33 10.79 10.43 2.31
CA ASN A 33 10.28 11.12 3.49
C ASN A 33 9.09 11.99 3.08
N ILE A 34 7.89 11.55 3.42
CA ILE A 34 6.65 12.27 3.13
C ILE A 34 6.41 13.35 4.19
N ASP A 35 6.09 14.55 3.78
CA ASP A 35 5.71 15.63 4.68
C ASP A 35 4.27 15.44 5.17
N ILE A 36 4.13 15.05 6.44
CA ILE A 36 2.85 14.80 7.10
C ILE A 36 2.46 15.92 8.07
N THR A 37 3.03 17.11 7.91
CA THR A 37 2.78 18.25 8.82
C THR A 37 1.29 18.60 8.87
N ASN A 38 0.61 18.51 7.73
CA ASN A 38 -0.83 18.80 7.62
C ASN A 38 -1.72 17.75 8.34
N LEU A 39 -1.20 16.57 8.65
CA LEU A 39 -1.93 15.54 9.42
C LEU A 39 -1.80 15.71 10.93
N LYS A 40 -1.25 16.84 11.40
CA LYS A 40 -1.14 17.10 12.85
C LYS A 40 -2.53 17.21 13.48
N GLY A 41 -2.75 16.37 14.51
CA GLY A 41 -4.06 16.27 15.18
C GLY A 41 -4.92 15.09 14.71
N GLN A 42 -4.60 14.51 13.57
CA GLN A 42 -5.28 13.33 13.05
C GLN A 42 -4.70 12.02 13.62
N LYS A 43 -5.49 10.95 13.56
CA LYS A 43 -4.99 9.58 13.81
C LYS A 43 -4.11 9.16 12.62
N LEU A 44 -2.80 9.28 12.76
CA LEU A 44 -1.85 9.14 11.66
C LEU A 44 -2.02 7.84 10.85
N TYR A 45 -2.10 6.69 11.52
CA TYR A 45 -2.11 5.41 10.82
C TYR A 45 -3.33 5.23 9.92
N PRO A 46 -4.60 5.39 10.38
CA PRO A 46 -5.76 5.29 9.49
C PRO A 46 -5.79 6.39 8.42
N ALA A 47 -5.35 7.61 8.72
CA ALA A 47 -5.27 8.67 7.71
C ALA A 47 -4.29 8.28 6.58
N MET A 48 -3.11 7.78 6.92
CA MET A 48 -2.14 7.32 5.94
C MET A 48 -2.62 6.09 5.16
N ILE A 49 -3.30 5.13 5.81
CA ILE A 49 -3.89 3.98 5.11
C ILE A 49 -4.89 4.46 4.05
N TRP A 50 -5.77 5.39 4.42
CA TRP A 50 -6.75 5.95 3.49
C TRP A 50 -6.10 6.70 2.34
N LEU A 51 -5.14 7.59 2.62
CA LEU A 51 -4.43 8.39 1.61
C LEU A 51 -3.61 7.51 0.64
N LEU A 52 -2.91 6.50 1.15
CA LEU A 52 -2.20 5.53 0.33
C LEU A 52 -3.18 4.75 -0.57
N THR A 53 -4.32 4.32 -0.03
CA THR A 53 -5.31 3.56 -0.80
C THR A 53 -5.96 4.43 -1.87
N LYS A 54 -6.28 5.69 -1.56
CA LYS A 54 -6.76 6.65 -2.54
C LYS A 54 -5.77 6.83 -3.68
N THR A 55 -4.48 7.01 -3.36
CA THR A 55 -3.43 7.17 -4.37
C THR A 55 -3.25 5.90 -5.23
N VAL A 56 -3.32 4.70 -4.63
CA VAL A 56 -3.29 3.41 -5.35
C VAL A 56 -4.47 3.32 -6.31
N ASN A 57 -5.67 3.72 -5.88
CA ASN A 57 -6.88 3.67 -6.70
C ASN A 57 -6.86 4.62 -7.91
N ASP A 58 -6.03 5.65 -7.88
CA ASP A 58 -5.85 6.57 -9.00
C ASP A 58 -4.84 6.09 -10.06
N MET A 59 -4.09 5.02 -9.77
CA MET A 59 -2.97 4.61 -10.62
C MET A 59 -3.09 3.15 -11.04
N PRO A 60 -3.33 2.85 -12.32
CA PRO A 60 -3.51 1.48 -12.81
C PRO A 60 -2.28 0.60 -12.58
N GLU A 61 -1.06 1.16 -12.60
CA GLU A 61 0.18 0.41 -12.38
C GLU A 61 0.23 -0.22 -10.98
N PHE A 62 -0.38 0.44 -10.00
CA PHE A 62 -0.46 -0.03 -8.60
C PHE A 62 -1.65 -0.97 -8.36
N ARG A 63 -2.55 -1.14 -9.34
CA ARG A 63 -3.70 -2.04 -9.30
C ARG A 63 -3.58 -3.24 -10.25
N THR A 64 -2.45 -3.31 -10.97
CA THR A 64 -2.18 -4.41 -11.90
C THR A 64 -1.81 -5.68 -11.15
N SER A 65 -2.44 -6.78 -11.48
CA SER A 65 -2.24 -8.08 -10.83
C SER A 65 -2.30 -9.23 -11.82
N LEU A 66 -1.68 -10.34 -11.45
CA LEU A 66 -1.76 -11.60 -12.18
C LEU A 66 -2.72 -12.54 -11.44
N THR A 67 -3.77 -12.96 -12.12
CA THR A 67 -4.77 -13.90 -11.61
C THR A 67 -4.79 -15.19 -12.47
N PRO A 68 -5.52 -16.22 -12.08
CA PRO A 68 -5.70 -17.40 -12.94
C PRO A 68 -6.30 -17.08 -14.33
N GLU A 69 -7.07 -15.98 -14.43
CA GLU A 69 -7.66 -15.51 -15.69
C GLU A 69 -6.64 -14.79 -16.58
N GLY A 70 -5.52 -14.31 -16.00
CA GLY A 70 -4.45 -13.59 -16.70
C GLY A 70 -4.01 -12.32 -16.00
N LEU A 71 -3.20 -11.54 -16.72
CA LEU A 71 -2.80 -10.21 -16.28
C LEU A 71 -3.94 -9.21 -16.49
N GLY A 72 -4.21 -8.39 -15.48
CA GLY A 72 -5.28 -7.41 -15.55
C GLY A 72 -5.18 -6.34 -14.47
N ILE A 73 -6.13 -5.42 -14.48
CA ILE A 73 -6.19 -4.28 -13.58
C ILE A 73 -7.50 -4.37 -12.78
N TYR A 74 -7.42 -4.28 -11.46
CA TYR A 74 -8.60 -4.13 -10.62
C TYR A 74 -9.18 -2.73 -10.75
N ASP A 75 -10.52 -2.60 -10.75
CA ASP A 75 -11.17 -1.29 -10.81
C ASP A 75 -10.94 -0.50 -9.52
N ASP A 76 -10.90 -1.20 -8.40
CA ASP A 76 -10.65 -0.65 -7.06
C ASP A 76 -9.79 -1.60 -6.23
N MET A 77 -9.08 -1.05 -5.26
CA MET A 77 -8.24 -1.77 -4.30
C MET A 77 -8.66 -1.44 -2.87
N HIS A 78 -8.46 -2.41 -1.98
CA HIS A 78 -8.72 -2.25 -0.55
C HIS A 78 -7.42 -2.45 0.25
N PRO A 79 -7.23 -1.72 1.37
CA PRO A 79 -6.05 -1.87 2.19
C PRO A 79 -6.13 -3.14 3.06
N MET A 80 -5.07 -3.94 3.03
CA MET A 80 -4.76 -4.92 4.05
C MET A 80 -3.65 -4.35 4.92
N TYR A 81 -3.90 -4.24 6.23
CA TYR A 81 -2.99 -3.55 7.14
C TYR A 81 -2.76 -4.31 8.43
N THR A 82 -1.69 -3.93 9.16
CA THR A 82 -1.31 -4.61 10.39
C THR A 82 -1.89 -3.93 11.63
N VAL A 83 -2.39 -4.73 12.58
CA VAL A 83 -2.81 -4.29 13.90
C VAL A 83 -1.94 -4.96 14.96
N PHE A 84 -1.26 -4.15 15.78
CA PHE A 84 -0.33 -4.63 16.78
C PHE A 84 -1.02 -5.01 18.08
N ASN A 85 -0.79 -6.23 18.57
CA ASN A 85 -1.21 -6.70 19.86
C ASN A 85 -0.15 -6.35 20.91
N LYS A 86 -0.47 -5.44 21.84
CA LYS A 86 0.45 -4.93 22.85
C LYS A 86 0.81 -5.95 23.94
N GLU A 87 -0.03 -6.96 24.16
CA GLU A 87 0.17 -7.96 25.21
C GLU A 87 1.22 -9.00 24.78
N ASN A 88 1.02 -9.62 23.63
CA ASN A 88 1.89 -10.70 23.13
C ASN A 88 2.99 -10.21 22.18
N LYS A 89 3.04 -8.90 21.85
CA LYS A 89 4.02 -8.28 20.93
C LYS A 89 3.98 -8.83 19.49
N ASN A 90 2.84 -9.39 19.09
CA ASN A 90 2.56 -9.84 17.74
C ASN A 90 1.72 -8.83 16.97
N PHE A 91 1.50 -9.09 15.69
CA PHE A 91 0.57 -8.33 14.87
C PHE A 91 -0.37 -9.28 14.13
N SER A 92 -1.54 -8.78 13.77
CA SER A 92 -2.48 -9.42 12.88
C SER A 92 -2.60 -8.60 11.60
N GLY A 93 -2.67 -9.28 10.44
CA GLY A 93 -3.06 -8.68 9.17
C GLY A 93 -4.60 -8.70 9.06
N ILE A 94 -5.19 -7.55 8.91
CA ILE A 94 -6.63 -7.38 8.67
C ILE A 94 -6.86 -6.43 7.50
N TRP A 95 -8.09 -6.31 7.06
CA TRP A 95 -8.46 -5.47 5.93
C TRP A 95 -9.76 -4.72 6.22
N SER A 96 -9.99 -3.60 5.55
CA SER A 96 -11.26 -2.89 5.54
C SER A 96 -11.61 -2.47 4.11
N TYR A 97 -12.89 -2.38 3.79
CA TYR A 97 -13.28 -1.81 2.52
C TYR A 97 -12.89 -0.34 2.46
N PHE A 98 -12.32 0.07 1.33
CA PHE A 98 -12.07 1.47 1.05
C PHE A 98 -13.39 2.19 0.74
N SER A 99 -13.55 3.40 1.26
CA SER A 99 -14.57 4.38 0.88
C SER A 99 -13.87 5.68 0.49
N GLU A 100 -14.40 6.38 -0.51
CA GLU A 100 -13.94 7.73 -0.85
C GLU A 100 -14.23 8.74 0.28
N ASP A 101 -15.22 8.47 1.12
CA ASP A 101 -15.45 9.23 2.36
C ASP A 101 -14.53 8.71 3.47
N TYR A 102 -13.65 9.60 3.92
CA TYR A 102 -12.69 9.27 4.99
C TYR A 102 -13.37 8.89 6.30
N ASN A 103 -14.48 9.53 6.66
CA ASN A 103 -15.16 9.25 7.91
C ASN A 103 -15.84 7.88 7.91
N GLU A 104 -16.40 7.46 6.77
CA GLU A 104 -16.92 6.10 6.60
C GLU A 104 -15.79 5.06 6.70
N PHE A 105 -14.66 5.32 6.02
CA PHE A 105 -13.49 4.46 6.12
C PHE A 105 -12.95 4.39 7.56
N LEU A 106 -12.78 5.53 8.22
CA LEU A 106 -12.28 5.61 9.59
C LEU A 106 -13.14 4.80 10.57
N LYS A 107 -14.46 4.90 10.44
CA LYS A 107 -15.39 4.10 11.24
C LYS A 107 -15.16 2.60 11.05
N SER A 108 -15.11 2.13 9.81
CA SER A 108 -14.85 0.72 9.50
C SER A 108 -13.48 0.25 10.01
N TYR A 109 -12.45 1.09 9.83
CA TYR A 109 -11.11 0.83 10.36
C TYR A 109 -11.10 0.69 11.90
N GLU A 110 -11.81 1.58 12.60
CA GLU A 110 -11.86 1.55 14.07
C GLU A 110 -12.60 0.31 14.60
N GLU A 111 -13.74 -0.04 14.01
CA GLU A 111 -14.49 -1.26 14.34
C GLU A 111 -13.64 -2.52 14.13
N ASP A 112 -12.98 -2.62 12.98
CA ASP A 112 -12.11 -3.75 12.66
C ASP A 112 -10.87 -3.81 13.59
N SER A 113 -10.19 -2.69 13.76
CA SER A 113 -9.00 -2.61 14.61
C SER A 113 -9.31 -2.95 16.05
N GLN A 114 -10.43 -2.44 16.60
CA GLN A 114 -10.87 -2.78 17.95
C GLN A 114 -11.16 -4.27 18.09
N LYS A 115 -11.89 -4.85 17.14
CA LYS A 115 -12.29 -6.26 17.15
C LYS A 115 -11.10 -7.21 17.13
N TYR A 116 -10.03 -6.85 16.41
CA TYR A 116 -8.89 -7.75 16.18
C TYR A 116 -7.61 -7.37 16.95
N SER A 117 -7.60 -6.27 17.74
CA SER A 117 -6.43 -5.77 18.47
C SER A 117 -5.83 -6.73 19.50
N THR A 118 -6.60 -7.70 19.98
CA THR A 118 -6.16 -8.73 20.94
C THR A 118 -5.99 -10.10 20.31
N SER A 119 -6.16 -10.22 18.99
CA SER A 119 -6.01 -11.48 18.29
C SER A 119 -4.57 -12.01 18.39
N THR A 120 -4.45 -13.33 18.51
CA THR A 120 -3.17 -14.05 18.46
C THR A 120 -2.92 -14.72 17.10
N ARG A 121 -3.89 -14.61 16.16
CA ARG A 121 -3.79 -15.18 14.81
C ARG A 121 -3.19 -14.15 13.86
N TYR A 122 -2.43 -14.61 12.86
CA TYR A 122 -1.91 -13.73 11.80
C TYR A 122 -3.03 -13.11 10.96
N ALA A 123 -3.97 -13.90 10.48
CA ALA A 123 -5.12 -13.46 9.67
C ALA A 123 -6.44 -13.83 10.36
N PRO A 124 -6.90 -13.03 11.34
CA PRO A 124 -8.12 -13.35 12.09
C PRO A 124 -9.41 -12.97 11.36
N LYS A 125 -9.36 -12.01 10.44
CA LYS A 125 -10.49 -11.56 9.63
C LYS A 125 -10.53 -12.37 8.33
N GLU A 126 -11.57 -13.19 8.20
CA GLU A 126 -11.79 -14.03 7.02
C GLU A 126 -12.29 -13.21 5.82
N GLY A 127 -12.26 -13.81 4.63
CA GLY A 127 -12.83 -13.22 3.41
C GLY A 127 -12.01 -12.05 2.86
N THR A 128 -10.67 -12.10 2.98
CA THR A 128 -9.81 -11.06 2.39
C THR A 128 -10.11 -10.92 0.90
N PRO A 129 -10.49 -9.71 0.42
CA PRO A 129 -10.73 -9.47 -0.99
C PRO A 129 -9.47 -9.72 -1.83
N ALA A 130 -9.63 -10.30 -3.02
CA ALA A 130 -8.51 -10.56 -3.93
C ALA A 130 -7.83 -9.25 -4.40
N ASN A 131 -8.59 -8.15 -4.45
CA ASN A 131 -8.11 -6.80 -4.76
C ASN A 131 -7.60 -6.06 -3.50
N SER A 132 -6.80 -6.74 -2.67
CA SER A 132 -6.16 -6.14 -1.50
C SER A 132 -4.67 -6.01 -1.69
N PHE A 133 -4.08 -4.93 -1.15
CA PHE A 133 -2.65 -4.70 -1.13
C PHE A 133 -2.16 -4.40 0.30
N ASN A 134 -0.85 -4.52 0.55
CA ASN A 134 -0.33 -4.55 1.90
C ASN A 134 0.19 -3.19 2.36
N ILE A 135 -0.24 -2.77 3.57
CA ILE A 135 0.24 -1.60 4.29
C ILE A 135 0.68 -2.02 5.70
N SER A 136 1.88 -1.62 6.11
CA SER A 136 2.37 -1.84 7.46
C SER A 136 3.03 -0.61 8.05
N MET A 137 3.30 -0.65 9.36
CA MET A 137 4.04 0.41 10.05
C MET A 137 4.99 -0.19 11.08
N VAL A 138 6.22 0.33 11.10
CA VAL A 138 7.25 0.06 12.13
C VAL A 138 7.46 1.33 12.95
N PRO A 139 6.54 1.67 13.88
CA PRO A 139 6.49 2.99 14.51
C PRO A 139 7.61 3.22 15.53
N TRP A 140 8.44 2.22 15.75
CA TRP A 140 9.57 2.27 16.70
C TRP A 140 10.88 2.69 16.05
N VAL A 141 10.97 2.62 14.71
CA VAL A 141 12.23 2.80 13.98
C VAL A 141 12.05 3.84 12.89
N GLU A 142 12.92 4.86 12.92
CA GLU A 142 13.20 5.70 11.77
C GLU A 142 14.17 4.94 10.85
N PHE A 143 13.86 4.83 9.56
CA PHE A 143 14.70 4.10 8.62
C PHE A 143 14.93 4.92 7.33
N THR A 144 16.07 4.68 6.71
CA THR A 144 16.45 5.24 5.40
C THR A 144 16.49 4.18 4.30
N GLY A 145 16.29 2.91 4.65
CA GLY A 145 16.20 1.77 3.75
C GLY A 145 15.33 0.69 4.39
N PHE A 146 14.41 0.13 3.63
CA PHE A 146 13.53 -0.96 4.06
C PHE A 146 13.07 -1.78 2.85
N ASN A 147 13.23 -3.09 2.92
CA ASN A 147 12.78 -4.01 1.87
C ASN A 147 12.08 -5.21 2.49
N ILE A 148 10.99 -5.64 1.85
CA ILE A 148 10.34 -6.92 2.14
C ILE A 148 10.54 -7.81 0.92
N ASN A 149 11.22 -8.94 1.09
CA ASN A 149 11.43 -9.90 0.01
C ASN A 149 10.24 -10.86 -0.04
N VAL A 150 9.42 -10.76 -1.08
CA VAL A 150 8.32 -11.68 -1.35
C VAL A 150 8.78 -12.68 -2.41
N PHE A 151 8.75 -13.96 -2.05
CA PHE A 151 9.06 -15.07 -2.97
C PHE A 151 7.74 -15.74 -3.37
N ASP A 152 7.19 -15.33 -4.50
CA ASP A 152 5.99 -15.89 -5.12
C ASP A 152 6.26 -16.19 -6.59
N ASP A 153 7.36 -16.90 -6.86
CA ASP A 153 7.85 -17.16 -8.22
C ASP A 153 7.88 -15.88 -9.10
N GLY A 154 8.04 -14.72 -8.47
CA GLY A 154 8.02 -13.41 -9.14
C GLY A 154 6.66 -12.95 -9.65
N LYS A 155 5.56 -13.52 -9.15
CA LYS A 155 4.20 -13.22 -9.62
C LYS A 155 3.45 -12.20 -8.77
N PHE A 156 4.01 -11.81 -7.63
CA PHE A 156 3.40 -10.81 -6.76
C PHE A 156 3.65 -9.40 -7.30
N LEU A 157 2.68 -8.86 -8.02
CA LEU A 157 2.78 -7.57 -8.72
C LEU A 157 2.29 -6.38 -7.90
N LEU A 158 1.46 -6.61 -6.87
CA LEU A 158 0.84 -5.55 -6.07
C LEU A 158 1.88 -4.83 -5.19
N PRO A 159 1.65 -3.54 -4.90
CA PRO A 159 2.58 -2.77 -4.08
C PRO A 159 2.55 -3.21 -2.61
N ILE A 160 3.66 -2.96 -1.92
CA ILE A 160 3.76 -3.07 -0.46
C ILE A 160 4.26 -1.73 0.09
N PHE A 161 3.54 -1.17 1.05
CA PHE A 161 3.91 0.06 1.73
C PHE A 161 4.29 -0.21 3.18
N THR A 162 5.43 0.33 3.61
CA THR A 162 5.82 0.28 5.03
C THR A 162 6.21 1.66 5.51
N MET A 163 5.51 2.14 6.53
CA MET A 163 5.79 3.42 7.19
C MET A 163 6.73 3.21 8.37
N GLY A 164 7.66 4.15 8.56
CA GLY A 164 8.53 4.19 9.73
C GLY A 164 8.02 5.08 10.85
N LYS A 165 8.88 5.31 11.83
CA LYS A 165 8.67 6.34 12.84
C LYS A 165 8.88 7.71 12.22
N PHE A 166 7.91 8.60 12.34
CA PHE A 166 8.08 9.97 11.89
C PHE A 166 9.08 10.73 12.77
N PHE A 167 9.72 11.74 12.19
CA PHE A 167 10.65 12.64 12.85
C PHE A 167 10.39 14.09 12.46
N GLU A 168 10.94 15.02 13.21
CA GLU A 168 10.84 16.46 12.89
C GLU A 168 12.18 16.97 12.32
N ARG A 169 12.11 17.71 11.23
CA ARG A 169 13.25 18.39 10.61
C ARG A 169 12.79 19.65 9.90
N ASP A 170 13.47 20.76 10.16
CA ASP A 170 13.21 22.08 9.54
C ASP A 170 11.74 22.54 9.68
N GLY A 171 11.13 22.27 10.85
CA GLY A 171 9.73 22.61 11.14
C GLY A 171 8.68 21.71 10.49
N LYS A 172 9.10 20.68 9.78
CA LYS A 172 8.25 19.69 9.12
C LYS A 172 8.22 18.38 9.90
N ARG A 173 7.09 17.68 9.83
CA ARG A 173 6.95 16.29 10.28
C ARG A 173 7.13 15.37 9.08
N LEU A 174 8.19 14.58 9.08
CA LEU A 174 8.58 13.72 7.98
C LEU A 174 8.36 12.25 8.35
N LEU A 175 7.65 11.51 7.50
CA LEU A 175 7.37 10.09 7.66
C LEU A 175 8.17 9.30 6.63
N PRO A 176 9.10 8.42 7.07
CA PRO A 176 9.73 7.47 6.16
C PRO A 176 8.67 6.52 5.60
N LEU A 177 8.57 6.46 4.28
CA LEU A 177 7.68 5.57 3.55
C LEU A 177 8.51 4.72 2.58
N ALA A 178 8.57 3.43 2.81
CA ALA A 178 9.08 2.46 1.86
C ALA A 178 7.96 2.04 0.91
N ILE A 179 8.21 2.17 -0.37
CA ILE A 179 7.33 1.79 -1.47
C ILE A 179 8.02 0.67 -2.23
N GLN A 180 7.50 -0.55 -2.12
CA GLN A 180 7.99 -1.70 -2.88
C GLN A 180 7.04 -2.00 -4.02
N VAL A 181 7.59 -2.21 -5.21
CA VAL A 181 6.85 -2.52 -6.44
C VAL A 181 7.57 -3.59 -7.27
N HIS A 182 6.84 -4.20 -8.20
CA HIS A 182 7.40 -5.09 -9.19
C HIS A 182 7.69 -4.32 -10.49
N HIS A 183 8.94 -4.46 -11.01
CA HIS A 183 9.39 -3.69 -12.17
C HIS A 183 8.64 -4.03 -13.46
N ALA A 184 8.01 -5.19 -13.54
CA ALA A 184 7.17 -5.57 -14.68
C ALA A 184 6.00 -4.61 -14.92
N VAL A 185 5.46 -4.01 -13.85
CA VAL A 185 4.26 -3.14 -13.91
C VAL A 185 4.53 -1.70 -13.50
N CYS A 186 5.58 -1.45 -12.75
CA CYS A 186 5.87 -0.14 -12.18
C CYS A 186 7.36 0.19 -12.29
N ASP A 187 7.72 1.37 -12.75
CA ASP A 187 9.08 1.89 -12.78
C ASP A 187 9.22 3.22 -12.04
N GLY A 188 10.44 3.79 -12.04
CA GLY A 188 10.76 4.98 -11.27
C GLY A 188 9.89 6.20 -11.56
N TYR A 189 9.43 6.34 -12.80
CA TYR A 189 8.49 7.40 -13.17
C TYR A 189 7.15 7.28 -12.42
N HIS A 190 6.59 6.07 -12.40
CA HIS A 190 5.32 5.80 -11.71
C HIS A 190 5.44 6.03 -10.18
N ILE A 191 6.60 5.68 -9.57
CA ILE A 191 6.85 6.01 -8.16
C ILE A 191 6.91 7.54 -7.96
N GLY A 192 7.56 8.27 -8.85
CA GLY A 192 7.60 9.74 -8.79
C GLY A 192 6.20 10.35 -8.79
N VAL A 193 5.37 9.96 -9.77
CA VAL A 193 3.97 10.40 -9.86
C VAL A 193 3.15 10.00 -8.61
N PHE A 194 3.36 8.78 -8.11
CA PHE A 194 2.69 8.31 -6.89
C PHE A 194 3.02 9.20 -5.68
N VAL A 195 4.30 9.52 -5.49
CA VAL A 195 4.77 10.35 -4.36
C VAL A 195 4.22 11.77 -4.45
N GLU A 196 4.19 12.37 -5.65
CA GLU A 196 3.60 13.68 -5.87
C GLU A 196 2.10 13.69 -5.55
N LYS A 197 1.34 12.75 -6.11
CA LYS A 197 -0.12 12.63 -5.83
C LYS A 197 -0.39 12.41 -4.34
N LEU A 198 0.36 11.52 -3.69
CA LEU A 198 0.20 11.28 -2.26
C LEU A 198 0.45 12.55 -1.45
N GLN A 199 1.50 13.32 -1.79
CA GLN A 199 1.81 14.56 -1.10
C GLN A 199 0.71 15.60 -1.31
N ASP A 200 0.14 15.70 -2.51
CA ASP A 200 -0.97 16.62 -2.82
C ASP A 200 -2.21 16.25 -1.99
N TYR A 201 -2.58 14.97 -1.93
CA TYR A 201 -3.69 14.52 -1.08
C TYR A 201 -3.46 14.77 0.40
N ILE A 202 -2.23 14.64 0.90
CA ILE A 202 -1.89 14.99 2.29
C ILE A 202 -2.06 16.51 2.51
N ASN A 203 -1.62 17.33 1.57
CA ASN A 203 -1.71 18.79 1.67
C ASN A 203 -3.18 19.29 1.65
N GLU A 204 -4.05 18.59 0.93
CA GLU A 204 -5.48 18.90 0.82
C GLU A 204 -6.36 18.23 1.89
N PHE A 205 -5.77 17.33 2.68
CA PHE A 205 -6.53 16.54 3.65
C PHE A 205 -7.09 17.40 4.78
N ASN A 206 -8.40 17.36 4.96
CA ASN A 206 -9.13 18.13 5.97
C ASN A 206 -9.76 17.25 7.08
N GLY A 207 -9.65 15.92 7.01
CA GLY A 207 -10.13 14.98 8.02
C GLY A 207 -11.59 14.59 7.90
#